data_acb0a3eea4e950135c5101c6bdc71e79
#
_entry.id   acb0a3eea4e950135c5101c6bdc71e79
#
_cell.length_a   1.000
_cell.length_b   1.000
_cell.length_c   1.000
_cell.angle_alpha   90.00
_cell.angle_beta   90.00
_cell.angle_gamma   90.00
#
_symmetry.space_group_name_H-M   'P 1'
#
loop_
_entity.id
_entity.type
_entity.pdbx_description
1 polymer ?
#
loop_
_entity_poly.entity_id
_entity_poly.type
_entity_poly.pdbx_seq_one_letter_code
_entity_poly.pdbx_strand_id
1 'polypeptide(L)'
;MAYNYRQKGGILMQALQTLAPILFMAGLGWLSRTRHWITQEQKEGANQIVFGLLFPVMVFNLLASSTLAPSIGGIVLLVLVCYCLFYLTGRTLLQKWFAPYSGIAPFLLTTAEGGNFALPLFLSIVGTQSPNAGDPMLLDLAGVAFCFLIIPLLVARQKDMNVHAGDMVKQMLKTPMVIAAFSGLLVNVTGLYAWAQSAPWFGIYSQVMAMVTA
;
A
#
# COMPACT_ATOMS: atom_id res chain seq x y z
N MET A 1 -30.13 3.21 28.25
CA MET A 1 -29.05 4.19 28.05
C MET A 1 -27.65 3.68 28.44
N ALA A 2 -27.49 2.89 29.49
CA ALA A 2 -26.16 2.39 29.95
C ALA A 2 -25.45 1.42 28.99
N TYR A 3 -26.18 0.65 28.18
CA TYR A 3 -25.62 -0.31 27.22
C TYR A 3 -24.80 0.36 26.11
N ASN A 4 -25.24 1.54 25.66
CA ASN A 4 -24.56 2.31 24.59
C ASN A 4 -23.22 2.95 25.03
N TYR A 5 -23.07 3.25 26.33
CA TYR A 5 -21.82 3.85 26.85
C TYR A 5 -20.72 2.81 27.00
N ARG A 6 -21.04 1.58 27.37
CA ARG A 6 -20.07 0.48 27.49
C ARG A 6 -19.50 0.04 26.14
N GLN A 7 -20.32 0.05 25.09
CA GLN A 7 -19.91 -0.31 23.73
C GLN A 7 -19.03 0.79 23.11
N LYS A 8 -19.36 2.08 23.34
CA LYS A 8 -18.53 3.21 22.88
C LYS A 8 -17.17 3.26 23.59
N GLY A 9 -17.10 2.93 24.87
CA GLY A 9 -15.85 2.84 25.62
C GLY A 9 -14.94 1.74 25.11
N GLY A 10 -15.50 0.58 24.71
CA GLY A 10 -14.74 -0.52 24.11
C GLY A 10 -14.15 -0.17 22.75
N ILE A 11 -14.92 0.46 21.89
CA ILE A 11 -14.46 0.89 20.55
C ILE A 11 -13.35 1.94 20.66
N LEU A 12 -13.51 2.92 21.55
CA LEU A 12 -12.51 3.96 21.79
C LEU A 12 -11.19 3.36 22.33
N MET A 13 -11.29 2.39 23.26
CA MET A 13 -10.13 1.71 23.82
C MET A 13 -9.41 0.87 22.75
N GLN A 14 -10.14 0.15 21.91
CA GLN A 14 -9.56 -0.59 20.76
C GLN A 14 -8.88 0.35 19.77
N ALA A 15 -9.53 1.45 19.40
CA ALA A 15 -8.93 2.44 18.52
C ALA A 15 -7.63 3.03 19.12
N LEU A 16 -7.65 3.32 20.43
CA LEU A 16 -6.47 3.84 21.12
C LEU A 16 -5.33 2.81 21.16
N GLN A 17 -5.63 1.55 21.46
CA GLN A 17 -4.65 0.46 21.47
C GLN A 17 -4.01 0.25 20.07
N THR A 18 -4.78 0.43 19.01
CA THR A 18 -4.30 0.30 17.63
C THR A 18 -3.49 1.51 17.19
N LEU A 19 -3.93 2.72 17.54
CA LEU A 19 -3.27 3.96 17.10
C LEU A 19 -2.09 4.36 17.97
N ALA A 20 -2.08 4.01 19.26
CA ALA A 20 -1.03 4.43 20.19
C ALA A 20 0.40 4.00 19.75
N PRO A 21 0.65 2.75 19.30
CA PRO A 21 1.96 2.37 18.80
C PRO A 21 2.39 3.19 17.58
N ILE A 22 1.47 3.46 16.65
CA ILE A 22 1.73 4.25 15.44
C ILE A 22 2.10 5.69 15.80
N LEU A 23 1.31 6.31 16.68
CA LEU A 23 1.57 7.68 17.17
C LEU A 23 2.87 7.75 17.97
N PHE A 24 3.16 6.74 18.78
CA PHE A 24 4.42 6.64 19.52
C PHE A 24 5.63 6.57 18.58
N MET A 25 5.59 5.71 17.56
CA MET A 25 6.65 5.60 16.56
C MET A 25 6.81 6.87 15.73
N ALA A 26 5.70 7.52 15.36
CA ALA A 26 5.73 8.81 14.68
C ALA A 26 6.36 9.90 15.57
N GLY A 27 6.02 9.91 16.87
CA GLY A 27 6.61 10.80 17.86
C GLY A 27 8.11 10.57 18.04
N LEU A 28 8.56 9.30 18.10
CA LEU A 28 9.98 8.95 18.14
C LEU A 28 10.71 9.39 16.87
N GLY A 29 10.09 9.21 15.69
CA GLY A 29 10.65 9.68 14.42
C GLY A 29 10.80 11.20 14.38
N TRP A 30 9.80 11.94 14.86
CA TRP A 30 9.86 13.38 14.99
C TRP A 30 10.95 13.83 15.98
N LEU A 31 11.02 13.18 17.16
CA LEU A 31 12.04 13.46 18.17
C LEU A 31 13.45 13.19 17.65
N SER A 32 13.64 12.06 16.96
CA SER A 32 14.90 11.67 16.34
C SER A 32 15.38 12.70 15.31
N ARG A 33 14.43 13.24 14.53
CA ARG A 33 14.71 14.32 13.56
C ARG A 33 15.11 15.61 14.27
N THR A 34 14.35 16.03 15.29
CA THR A 34 14.60 17.31 16.01
C THR A 34 15.89 17.27 16.82
N ARG A 35 16.28 16.08 17.32
CA ARG A 35 17.51 15.86 18.09
C ARG A 35 18.71 15.47 17.24
N HIS A 36 18.54 15.40 15.92
CA HIS A 36 19.58 14.99 14.97
C HIS A 36 20.25 13.63 15.31
N TRP A 37 19.48 12.68 15.89
CA TRP A 37 19.96 11.33 16.20
C TRP A 37 20.18 10.49 14.95
N ILE A 38 19.45 10.78 13.88
CA ILE A 38 19.50 10.08 12.60
C ILE A 38 19.86 11.08 11.52
N THR A 39 20.90 10.78 10.76
CA THR A 39 21.29 11.58 9.58
C THR A 39 20.36 11.31 8.40
N GLN A 40 20.37 12.20 7.41
CA GLN A 40 19.59 12.01 6.19
C GLN A 40 20.03 10.75 5.42
N GLU A 41 21.32 10.46 5.38
CA GLU A 41 21.87 9.25 4.74
C GLU A 41 21.41 7.95 5.42
N GLN A 42 21.40 7.94 6.75
CA GLN A 42 20.90 6.80 7.53
C GLN A 42 19.40 6.57 7.26
N LYS A 43 18.61 7.64 7.18
CA LYS A 43 17.18 7.57 6.83
C LYS A 43 16.99 7.00 5.43
N GLU A 44 17.75 7.47 4.44
CA GLU A 44 17.67 6.99 3.06
C GLU A 44 18.10 5.52 2.98
N GLY A 45 19.16 5.13 3.68
CA GLY A 45 19.59 3.73 3.77
C GLY A 45 18.53 2.84 4.41
N ALA A 46 17.91 3.27 5.50
CA ALA A 46 16.80 2.54 6.14
C ALA A 46 15.60 2.40 5.19
N ASN A 47 15.21 3.48 4.50
CA ASN A 47 14.13 3.43 3.52
C ASN A 47 14.43 2.47 2.36
N GLN A 48 15.67 2.42 1.87
CA GLN A 48 16.06 1.48 0.81
C GLN A 48 15.92 0.02 1.27
N ILE A 49 16.30 -0.30 2.50
CA ILE A 49 16.14 -1.66 3.06
C ILE A 49 14.65 -1.98 3.22
N VAL A 50 13.89 -1.09 3.84
CA VAL A 50 12.47 -1.33 4.11
C VAL A 50 11.68 -1.45 2.81
N PHE A 51 11.73 -0.43 1.95
CA PHE A 51 10.89 -0.39 0.73
C PHE A 51 11.49 -1.14 -0.46
N GLY A 52 12.81 -1.33 -0.48
CA GLY A 52 13.48 -2.06 -1.56
C GLY A 52 13.55 -3.57 -1.33
N LEU A 53 13.49 -4.03 -0.08
CA LEU A 53 13.65 -5.44 0.26
C LEU A 53 12.52 -5.98 1.14
N LEU A 54 12.33 -5.44 2.35
CA LEU A 54 11.40 -6.04 3.32
C LEU A 54 9.94 -5.91 2.87
N PHE A 55 9.55 -4.74 2.40
CA PHE A 55 8.18 -4.48 1.96
C PHE A 55 7.77 -5.32 0.74
N PRO A 56 8.57 -5.46 -0.33
CA PRO A 56 8.28 -6.40 -1.40
C PRO A 56 8.12 -7.85 -0.93
N VAL A 57 8.99 -8.32 -0.03
CA VAL A 57 8.88 -9.67 0.54
C VAL A 57 7.56 -9.85 1.31
N MET A 58 7.19 -8.86 2.11
CA MET A 58 5.90 -8.85 2.83
C MET A 58 4.72 -8.87 1.85
N VAL A 59 4.72 -8.02 0.82
CA VAL A 59 3.68 -7.97 -0.20
C VAL A 59 3.54 -9.30 -0.93
N PHE A 60 4.67 -9.92 -1.33
CA PHE A 60 4.68 -11.25 -1.92
C PHE A 60 3.98 -12.26 -1.01
N ASN A 61 4.39 -12.34 0.26
CA ASN A 61 3.82 -13.30 1.21
C ASN A 61 2.33 -13.08 1.43
N LEU A 62 1.90 -11.83 1.63
CA LEU A 62 0.48 -11.49 1.85
C LEU A 62 -0.39 -11.91 0.66
N LEU A 63 0.07 -11.64 -0.57
CA LEU A 63 -0.69 -11.99 -1.77
C LEU A 63 -0.63 -13.48 -2.07
N ALA A 64 0.50 -14.15 -1.82
CA ALA A 64 0.63 -15.59 -1.99
C ALA A 64 -0.26 -16.37 -1.03
N SER A 65 -0.45 -15.89 0.21
CA SER A 65 -1.23 -16.54 1.26
C SER A 65 -2.69 -16.10 1.34
N SER A 66 -3.09 -15.04 0.63
CA SER A 66 -4.46 -14.50 0.71
C SER A 66 -5.49 -15.40 0.03
N THR A 67 -6.73 -15.37 0.53
CA THR A 67 -7.88 -16.00 -0.14
C THR A 67 -8.44 -15.06 -1.18
N LEU A 68 -8.16 -15.33 -2.47
CA LEU A 68 -8.67 -14.50 -3.56
C LEU A 68 -10.15 -14.79 -3.79
N ALA A 69 -11.02 -13.91 -3.30
CA ALA A 69 -12.44 -13.96 -3.63
C ALA A 69 -12.68 -13.53 -5.09
N PRO A 70 -13.60 -14.16 -5.84
CA PRO A 70 -13.91 -13.77 -7.22
C PRO A 70 -14.34 -12.29 -7.37
N SER A 71 -14.87 -11.69 -6.30
CA SER A 71 -15.29 -10.29 -6.24
C SER A 71 -14.13 -9.28 -6.22
N ILE A 72 -12.91 -9.72 -5.88
CA ILE A 72 -11.74 -8.82 -5.76
C ILE A 72 -11.46 -8.08 -7.07
N GLY A 73 -11.54 -8.76 -8.22
CA GLY A 73 -11.36 -8.12 -9.52
C GLY A 73 -12.33 -6.95 -9.76
N GLY A 74 -13.58 -7.13 -9.35
CA GLY A 74 -14.59 -6.06 -9.42
C GLY A 74 -14.28 -4.90 -8.48
N ILE A 75 -13.77 -5.17 -7.29
CA ILE A 75 -13.39 -4.14 -6.33
C ILE A 75 -12.17 -3.36 -6.81
N VAL A 76 -11.14 -4.04 -7.35
CA VAL A 76 -9.96 -3.38 -7.94
C VAL A 76 -10.37 -2.47 -9.10
N LEU A 77 -11.28 -2.94 -9.98
CA LEU A 77 -11.82 -2.12 -11.06
C LEU A 77 -12.60 -0.91 -10.52
N LEU A 78 -13.43 -1.10 -9.50
CA LEU A 78 -14.17 0.00 -8.85
C LEU A 78 -13.21 1.05 -8.29
N VAL A 79 -12.16 0.63 -7.59
CA VAL A 79 -11.13 1.53 -7.04
C VAL A 79 -10.45 2.31 -8.17
N LEU A 80 -10.12 1.66 -9.28
CA LEU A 80 -9.52 2.32 -10.44
C LEU A 80 -10.45 3.36 -11.07
N VAL A 81 -11.75 3.06 -11.16
CA VAL A 81 -12.78 4.02 -11.59
C VAL A 81 -12.87 5.20 -10.61
N CYS A 82 -12.81 4.95 -9.30
CA CYS A 82 -12.77 6.02 -8.29
C CYS A 82 -11.56 6.95 -8.47
N TYR A 83 -10.36 6.41 -8.74
CA TYR A 83 -9.19 7.23 -9.05
C TYR A 83 -9.39 8.11 -10.29
N CYS A 84 -9.99 7.57 -11.35
CA CYS A 84 -10.32 8.34 -12.54
C CYS A 84 -11.32 9.48 -12.22
N LEU A 85 -12.33 9.19 -11.40
CA LEU A 85 -13.30 10.19 -10.96
C LEU A 85 -12.66 11.27 -10.09
N PHE A 86 -11.77 10.90 -9.17
CA PHE A 86 -11.03 11.85 -8.35
C PHE A 86 -10.11 12.74 -9.20
N TYR A 87 -9.44 12.18 -10.19
CA TYR A 87 -8.67 12.96 -11.14
C TYR A 87 -9.53 13.96 -11.90
N LEU A 88 -10.67 13.52 -12.45
CA LEU A 88 -11.62 14.39 -13.16
C LEU A 88 -12.16 15.50 -12.25
N THR A 89 -12.53 15.16 -11.02
CA THR A 89 -13.00 16.12 -10.02
C THR A 89 -11.91 17.14 -9.68
N GLY A 90 -10.68 16.68 -9.48
CA GLY A 90 -9.51 17.54 -9.24
C GLY A 90 -9.28 18.51 -10.41
N ARG A 91 -9.41 18.01 -11.64
CA ARG A 91 -9.21 18.81 -12.85
C ARG A 91 -10.34 19.84 -13.07
N THR A 92 -11.58 19.50 -12.76
CA THR A 92 -12.75 20.36 -13.06
C THR A 92 -13.05 21.35 -11.94
N LEU A 93 -13.00 20.91 -10.69
CA LEU A 93 -13.40 21.70 -9.52
C LEU A 93 -12.21 22.34 -8.81
N LEU A 94 -11.19 21.55 -8.47
CA LEU A 94 -10.09 22.03 -7.63
C LEU A 94 -9.06 22.86 -8.40
N GLN A 95 -8.91 22.65 -9.69
CA GLN A 95 -7.96 23.41 -10.50
C GLN A 95 -8.16 24.92 -10.41
N LYS A 96 -9.43 25.38 -10.29
CA LYS A 96 -9.78 26.78 -10.13
C LYS A 96 -9.43 27.34 -8.74
N TRP A 97 -9.52 26.51 -7.71
CA TRP A 97 -9.29 26.92 -6.32
C TRP A 97 -7.80 26.95 -5.96
N PHE A 98 -7.01 26.11 -6.62
CA PHE A 98 -5.57 26.01 -6.42
C PHE A 98 -4.80 26.71 -7.56
N ALA A 99 -5.20 27.91 -7.95
CA ALA A 99 -4.67 28.64 -9.10
C ALA A 99 -3.14 28.64 -9.25
N PRO A 100 -2.29 28.80 -8.18
CA PRO A 100 -0.85 28.71 -8.31
C PRO A 100 -0.34 27.32 -8.64
N TYR A 101 -1.10 26.26 -8.25
CA TYR A 101 -0.74 24.84 -8.35
C TYR A 101 -1.69 24.08 -9.26
N SER A 102 -2.34 24.76 -10.19
CA SER A 102 -3.38 24.19 -11.05
C SER A 102 -2.95 22.93 -11.82
N GLY A 103 -1.67 22.83 -12.19
CA GLY A 103 -1.12 21.64 -12.86
C GLY A 103 -0.99 20.41 -11.97
N ILE A 104 -0.89 20.57 -10.64
CA ILE A 104 -0.71 19.48 -9.68
C ILE A 104 -2.02 19.11 -8.99
N ALA A 105 -2.95 20.05 -8.85
CA ALA A 105 -4.20 19.87 -8.13
C ALA A 105 -5.00 18.59 -8.53
N PRO A 106 -5.12 18.21 -9.82
CA PRO A 106 -5.80 16.99 -10.22
C PRO A 106 -5.16 15.71 -9.65
N PHE A 107 -3.84 15.72 -9.44
CA PHE A 107 -3.10 14.56 -8.98
C PHE A 107 -3.13 14.41 -7.45
N LEU A 108 -3.33 15.50 -6.70
CA LEU A 108 -3.38 15.46 -5.23
C LEU A 108 -4.52 14.60 -4.68
N LEU A 109 -5.65 14.53 -5.39
CA LEU A 109 -6.78 13.67 -5.00
C LEU A 109 -6.59 12.20 -5.36
N THR A 110 -5.63 11.90 -6.23
CA THR A 110 -5.37 10.53 -6.71
C THR A 110 -4.21 9.86 -6.00
N THR A 111 -3.56 10.55 -5.07
CA THR A 111 -2.54 9.98 -4.21
C THR A 111 -3.22 9.34 -3.00
N ALA A 112 -3.44 8.04 -3.02
CA ALA A 112 -3.88 7.29 -1.85
C ALA A 112 -2.68 6.58 -1.24
N GLU A 113 -2.62 6.59 0.08
CA GLU A 113 -1.59 5.92 0.86
C GLU A 113 -2.13 4.58 1.35
N GLY A 114 -1.94 3.54 0.54
CA GLY A 114 -2.41 2.19 0.87
C GLY A 114 -1.36 1.34 1.59
N GLY A 115 -0.10 1.47 1.21
CA GLY A 115 0.96 0.58 1.65
C GLY A 115 1.61 0.95 2.98
N ASN A 116 2.03 2.21 3.13
CA ASN A 116 2.89 2.59 4.25
C ASN A 116 2.12 2.82 5.56
N PHE A 117 0.88 3.28 5.49
CA PHE A 117 0.07 3.61 6.66
C PHE A 117 -1.16 2.72 6.79
N ALA A 118 -1.94 2.58 5.72
CA ALA A 118 -3.19 1.84 5.77
C ALA A 118 -2.98 0.34 6.00
N LEU A 119 -1.96 -0.27 5.38
CA LEU A 119 -1.68 -1.70 5.56
C LEU A 119 -1.29 -2.05 7.00
N PRO A 120 -0.30 -1.38 7.66
CA PRO A 120 0.01 -1.66 9.06
C PRO A 120 -1.20 -1.47 9.97
N LEU A 121 -2.00 -0.43 9.74
CA LEU A 121 -3.23 -0.19 10.50
C LEU A 121 -4.24 -1.32 10.30
N PHE A 122 -4.47 -1.73 9.07
CA PHE A 122 -5.37 -2.84 8.74
C PHE A 122 -4.90 -4.14 9.39
N LEU A 123 -3.62 -4.49 9.26
CA LEU A 123 -3.05 -5.70 9.84
C LEU A 123 -3.10 -5.70 11.37
N SER A 124 -2.99 -4.53 12.01
CA SER A 124 -3.13 -4.41 13.47
C SER A 124 -4.56 -4.71 13.96
N ILE A 125 -5.57 -4.52 13.09
CA ILE A 125 -6.99 -4.79 13.39
C ILE A 125 -7.36 -6.23 13.06
N VAL A 126 -6.97 -6.70 11.89
CA VAL A 126 -7.41 -8.02 11.35
C VAL A 126 -6.45 -9.15 11.73
N GLY A 127 -5.20 -8.81 12.01
CA GLY A 127 -4.11 -9.76 12.24
C GLY A 127 -3.41 -10.19 10.95
N THR A 128 -2.10 -10.43 11.03
CA THR A 128 -1.25 -10.83 9.88
C THR A 128 -1.58 -12.24 9.37
N GLN A 129 -2.23 -13.06 10.18
CA GLN A 129 -2.64 -14.44 9.84
C GLN A 129 -4.07 -14.52 9.29
N SER A 130 -4.74 -13.38 9.13
CA SER A 130 -6.09 -13.35 8.57
C SER A 130 -6.06 -13.75 7.08
N PRO A 131 -7.05 -14.53 6.60
CA PRO A 131 -7.21 -14.82 5.18
C PRO A 131 -7.31 -13.56 4.30
N ASN A 132 -7.79 -12.47 4.88
CA ASN A 132 -7.99 -11.18 4.21
C ASN A 132 -6.81 -10.22 4.39
N ALA A 133 -5.70 -10.66 4.99
CA ALA A 133 -4.53 -9.81 5.24
C ALA A 133 -3.93 -9.21 3.96
N GLY A 134 -4.11 -9.87 2.81
CA GLY A 134 -3.66 -9.39 1.50
C GLY A 134 -4.58 -8.40 0.78
N ASP A 135 -5.84 -8.24 1.24
CA ASP A 135 -6.84 -7.42 0.55
C ASP A 135 -6.41 -5.97 0.33
N PRO A 136 -5.81 -5.26 1.31
CA PRO A 136 -5.34 -3.89 1.10
C PRO A 136 -4.30 -3.79 0.00
N MET A 137 -3.42 -4.79 -0.13
CA MET A 137 -2.40 -4.81 -1.19
C MET A 137 -3.01 -4.97 -2.58
N LEU A 138 -4.08 -5.76 -2.70
CA LEU A 138 -4.82 -5.91 -3.96
C LEU A 138 -5.50 -4.60 -4.37
N LEU A 139 -6.06 -3.87 -3.40
CA LEU A 139 -6.65 -2.55 -3.64
C LEU A 139 -5.58 -1.51 -4.00
N ASP A 140 -4.42 -1.57 -3.34
CA ASP A 140 -3.30 -0.68 -3.60
C ASP A 140 -2.68 -0.89 -4.99
N LEU A 141 -2.77 -2.10 -5.56
CA LEU A 141 -2.37 -2.35 -6.96
C LEU A 141 -3.10 -1.45 -7.96
N ALA A 142 -4.36 -1.12 -7.73
CA ALA A 142 -5.09 -0.16 -8.56
C ALA A 142 -4.48 1.24 -8.44
N GLY A 143 -4.12 1.68 -7.23
CA GLY A 143 -3.42 2.93 -6.98
C GLY A 143 -2.03 2.96 -7.63
N VAL A 144 -1.26 1.89 -7.49
CA VAL A 144 0.06 1.72 -8.12
C VAL A 144 -0.06 1.81 -9.64
N ALA A 145 -1.02 1.10 -10.25
CA ALA A 145 -1.26 1.17 -11.69
C ALA A 145 -1.63 2.59 -12.13
N PHE A 146 -2.48 3.27 -11.39
CA PHE A 146 -2.85 4.66 -11.66
C PHE A 146 -1.64 5.59 -11.57
N CYS A 147 -0.85 5.51 -10.50
CA CYS A 147 0.31 6.36 -10.27
C CYS A 147 1.43 6.13 -11.28
N PHE A 148 1.71 4.89 -11.66
CA PHE A 148 2.85 4.57 -12.53
C PHE A 148 2.52 4.54 -14.03
N LEU A 149 1.25 4.37 -14.41
CA LEU A 149 0.83 4.35 -15.82
C LEU A 149 0.06 5.61 -16.20
N ILE A 150 -1.00 5.91 -15.45
CA ILE A 150 -1.96 6.95 -15.87
C ILE A 150 -1.42 8.34 -15.59
N ILE A 151 -0.90 8.61 -14.39
CA ILE A 151 -0.36 9.93 -14.03
C ILE A 151 0.77 10.36 -14.97
N PRO A 152 1.82 9.56 -15.20
CA PRO A 152 2.90 9.96 -16.10
C PRO A 152 2.44 10.21 -17.54
N LEU A 153 1.47 9.42 -18.06
CA LEU A 153 0.89 9.65 -19.38
C LEU A 153 0.13 10.97 -19.46
N LEU A 154 -0.61 11.31 -18.40
CA LEU A 154 -1.34 12.57 -18.32
C LEU A 154 -0.38 13.77 -18.24
N VAL A 155 0.68 13.65 -17.42
CA VAL A 155 1.72 14.67 -17.29
C VAL A 155 2.50 14.85 -18.62
N ALA A 156 2.86 13.75 -19.29
CA ALA A 156 3.53 13.79 -20.58
C ALA A 156 2.68 14.49 -21.65
N ARG A 157 1.36 14.23 -21.68
CA ARG A 157 0.42 14.93 -22.57
C ARG A 157 0.33 16.43 -22.27
N GLN A 158 0.38 16.83 -21.01
CA GLN A 158 0.33 18.24 -20.62
C GLN A 158 1.62 19.01 -21.02
N LYS A 159 2.75 18.31 -21.12
CA LYS A 159 4.06 18.89 -21.43
C LYS A 159 4.50 18.67 -22.90
N ASP A 160 3.61 18.15 -23.74
CA ASP A 160 3.92 17.75 -25.14
C ASP A 160 5.17 16.85 -25.26
N MET A 161 5.41 16.03 -24.23
CA MET A 161 6.55 15.11 -24.20
C MET A 161 6.19 13.81 -24.95
N ASN A 162 7.09 13.37 -25.85
CA ASN A 162 6.97 12.10 -26.54
C ASN A 162 7.34 10.93 -25.62
N VAL A 163 6.45 10.58 -24.69
CA VAL A 163 6.66 9.44 -23.78
C VAL A 163 5.85 8.25 -24.23
N HIS A 164 6.55 7.15 -24.50
CA HIS A 164 5.91 5.91 -24.93
C HIS A 164 5.35 5.17 -23.72
N ALA A 165 4.05 4.86 -23.75
CA ALA A 165 3.39 4.09 -22.69
C ALA A 165 4.10 2.76 -22.38
N GLY A 166 4.71 2.13 -23.40
CA GLY A 166 5.48 0.89 -23.26
C GLY A 166 6.71 1.02 -22.34
N ASP A 167 7.41 2.16 -22.38
CA ASP A 167 8.58 2.37 -21.54
C ASP A 167 8.16 2.58 -20.07
N MET A 168 7.01 3.20 -19.84
CA MET A 168 6.45 3.35 -18.48
C MET A 168 6.00 2.01 -17.91
N VAL A 169 5.29 1.19 -18.69
CA VAL A 169 4.95 -0.18 -18.28
C VAL A 169 6.19 -0.97 -17.93
N LYS A 170 7.24 -0.87 -18.77
CA LYS A 170 8.52 -1.56 -18.53
C LYS A 170 9.22 -1.08 -17.24
N GLN A 171 9.17 0.22 -16.94
CA GLN A 171 9.69 0.76 -15.67
C GLN A 171 8.87 0.27 -14.48
N MET A 172 7.54 0.31 -14.58
CA MET A 172 6.65 -0.18 -13.52
C MET A 172 6.91 -1.65 -13.22
N LEU A 173 7.02 -2.49 -14.26
CA LEU A 173 7.29 -3.92 -14.11
C LEU A 173 8.67 -4.24 -13.53
N LYS A 174 9.60 -3.29 -13.53
CA LYS A 174 10.92 -3.42 -12.89
C LYS A 174 10.93 -3.05 -11.41
N THR A 175 9.87 -2.43 -10.90
CA THR A 175 9.83 -2.07 -9.48
C THR A 175 9.69 -3.31 -8.60
N PRO A 176 10.52 -3.45 -7.53
CA PRO A 176 10.51 -4.65 -6.68
C PRO A 176 9.12 -4.97 -6.12
N MET A 177 8.35 -3.94 -5.77
CA MET A 177 7.00 -4.08 -5.25
C MET A 177 6.04 -4.71 -6.27
N VAL A 178 6.09 -4.27 -7.52
CA VAL A 178 5.23 -4.81 -8.58
C VAL A 178 5.61 -6.25 -8.92
N ILE A 179 6.92 -6.55 -8.98
CA ILE A 179 7.42 -7.92 -9.18
C ILE A 179 6.92 -8.83 -8.06
N ALA A 180 7.05 -8.39 -6.82
CA ALA A 180 6.60 -9.13 -5.64
C ALA A 180 5.08 -9.37 -5.67
N ALA A 181 4.29 -8.36 -6.01
CA ALA A 181 2.84 -8.47 -6.10
C ALA A 181 2.40 -9.47 -7.18
N PHE A 182 2.95 -9.34 -8.40
CA PHE A 182 2.62 -10.26 -9.48
C PHE A 182 3.08 -11.70 -9.20
N SER A 183 4.28 -11.88 -8.67
CA SER A 183 4.79 -13.22 -8.31
C SER A 183 3.98 -13.84 -7.16
N GLY A 184 3.59 -13.06 -6.15
CA GLY A 184 2.72 -13.52 -5.08
C GLY A 184 1.34 -13.96 -5.58
N LEU A 185 0.71 -13.17 -6.45
CA LEU A 185 -0.55 -13.53 -7.10
C LEU A 185 -0.41 -14.79 -7.96
N LEU A 186 0.69 -14.92 -8.74
CA LEU A 186 0.94 -16.10 -9.55
C LEU A 186 1.06 -17.36 -8.69
N VAL A 187 1.83 -17.30 -7.62
CA VAL A 187 2.01 -18.40 -6.65
C VAL A 187 0.67 -18.78 -6.00
N ASN A 188 -0.18 -17.80 -5.70
CA ASN A 188 -1.52 -18.03 -5.15
C ASN A 188 -2.43 -18.74 -6.16
N VAL A 189 -2.58 -18.18 -7.37
CA VAL A 189 -3.50 -18.69 -8.40
C VAL A 189 -3.08 -20.08 -8.89
N THR A 190 -1.76 -20.36 -8.95
CA THR A 190 -1.25 -21.69 -9.36
C THR A 190 -1.35 -22.73 -8.24
N GLY A 191 -1.74 -22.38 -7.04
CA GLY A 191 -1.80 -23.26 -5.88
C GLY A 191 -0.43 -23.68 -5.33
N LEU A 192 0.67 -23.11 -5.84
CA LEU A 192 2.02 -23.40 -5.36
C LEU A 192 2.22 -23.10 -3.89
N TYR A 193 1.53 -22.08 -3.36
CA TYR A 193 1.56 -21.77 -1.93
C TYR A 193 0.96 -22.90 -1.10
N ALA A 194 -0.21 -23.40 -1.50
CA ALA A 194 -0.88 -24.52 -0.83
C ALA A 194 -0.03 -25.80 -0.87
N TRP A 195 0.61 -26.06 -2.00
CA TRP A 195 1.58 -27.17 -2.12
C TRP A 195 2.77 -26.97 -1.20
N ALA A 196 3.36 -25.76 -1.16
CA ALA A 196 4.50 -25.44 -0.30
C ALA A 196 4.18 -25.62 1.20
N GLN A 197 2.95 -25.35 1.62
CA GLN A 197 2.49 -25.56 3.01
C GLN A 197 2.65 -27.00 3.48
N SER A 198 2.58 -27.98 2.57
CA SER A 198 2.79 -29.40 2.90
C SER A 198 4.26 -29.80 3.05
N ALA A 199 5.19 -28.92 2.68
CA ALA A 199 6.62 -29.20 2.71
C ALA A 199 7.21 -29.04 4.12
N PRO A 200 8.18 -29.91 4.53
CA PRO A 200 8.78 -29.84 5.88
C PRO A 200 9.48 -28.52 6.20
N TRP A 201 9.99 -27.82 5.20
CA TRP A 201 10.67 -26.54 5.34
C TRP A 201 9.74 -25.33 5.51
N PHE A 202 8.44 -25.51 5.26
CA PHE A 202 7.48 -24.41 5.31
C PHE A 202 7.37 -23.78 6.70
N GLY A 203 7.58 -24.55 7.76
CA GLY A 203 7.61 -24.04 9.13
C GLY A 203 8.70 -22.99 9.35
N ILE A 204 9.88 -23.18 8.75
CA ILE A 204 10.96 -22.20 8.81
C ILE A 204 10.58 -20.95 8.01
N TYR A 205 10.06 -21.14 6.79
CA TYR A 205 9.60 -20.03 5.96
C TYR A 205 8.56 -19.17 6.68
N SER A 206 7.55 -19.79 7.30
CA SER A 206 6.49 -19.05 8.01
C SER A 206 7.01 -18.26 9.20
N GLN A 207 8.00 -18.78 9.93
CA GLN A 207 8.66 -18.06 11.03
C GLN A 207 9.43 -16.85 10.51
N VAL A 208 10.20 -17.01 9.43
CA VAL A 208 10.91 -15.87 8.80
C VAL A 208 9.93 -14.81 8.31
N MET A 209 8.84 -15.22 7.65
CA MET A 209 7.82 -14.27 7.20
C MET A 209 7.13 -13.56 8.36
N ALA A 210 6.87 -14.24 9.47
CA ALA A 210 6.32 -13.62 10.67
C ALA A 210 7.26 -12.54 11.24
N MET A 211 8.57 -12.74 11.18
CA MET A 211 9.56 -11.73 11.61
C MET A 211 9.63 -10.53 10.65
N VAL A 212 9.46 -10.76 9.35
CA VAL A 212 9.45 -9.68 8.34
C VAL A 212 8.19 -8.82 8.42
N THR A 213 7.06 -9.41 8.84
CA THR A 213 5.75 -8.74 8.92
C THR A 213 5.43 -8.17 10.31
N ALA A 214 6.26 -8.44 11.33
CA ALA A 214 6.13 -7.91 12.68
C ALA A 214 6.71 -6.49 12.79
#